data_30c8d91d76154794817f367deb48bebc
#
_entry.id   30c8d91d76154794817f367deb48bebc
#
_cell.length_a   1.000
_cell.length_b   1.000
_cell.length_c   1.000
_cell.angle_alpha   90.00
_cell.angle_beta   90.00
_cell.angle_gamma   90.00
#
_symmetry.space_group_name_H-M   'P 1'
#
loop_
_entity.id
_entity.type
_entity.pdbx_description
1 polymer ?
#
loop_
_entity_poly.entity_id
_entity_poly.type
_entity_poly.pdbx_seq_one_letter_code
_entity_poly.pdbx_strand_id
1 'polypeptide(L)'
;MKPSTLRIGYRYRPKRLAPAYDAIVIGSGMGGLTTAALLSELGWRVCVLEQHYTAGGYTHSYERNGYEWDVGVHYIGDVGTQTRTRRMFDFLSGGKLEWAPMADEFDRFYIGDRVFTAMAGKQAFRDNLVCQFPEEEHAIDVY
;
A
#
# COMPACT_ATOMS: atom_id res chain seq x y z
N MET A 1 -14.36 -21.26 13.42
CA MET A 1 -13.41 -20.31 12.80
C MET A 1 -13.95 -19.98 11.42
N LYS A 2 -14.22 -18.73 11.10
CA LYS A 2 -14.47 -18.32 9.70
C LYS A 2 -13.18 -18.54 8.93
N PRO A 3 -13.21 -19.07 7.69
CA PRO A 3 -11.99 -19.15 6.88
C PRO A 3 -11.43 -17.76 6.69
N SER A 4 -10.12 -17.60 6.89
CA SER A 4 -9.43 -16.33 6.64
C SER A 4 -9.76 -15.82 5.24
N THR A 5 -10.33 -14.63 5.16
CA THR A 5 -10.66 -13.95 3.89
C THR A 5 -9.42 -13.33 3.23
N LEU A 6 -8.27 -13.43 3.89
CA LEU A 6 -7.02 -12.76 3.51
C LEU A 6 -6.28 -13.42 2.33
N ARG A 7 -6.69 -14.61 1.93
CA ARG A 7 -6.07 -15.27 0.78
C ARG A 7 -6.71 -14.82 -0.52
N ILE A 8 -5.99 -14.02 -1.29
CA ILE A 8 -6.39 -13.57 -2.62
C ILE A 8 -5.69 -14.44 -3.68
N GLY A 9 -6.46 -14.89 -4.67
CA GLY A 9 -5.97 -15.71 -5.77
C GLY A 9 -6.27 -17.20 -5.61
N TYR A 10 -5.88 -17.97 -6.63
CA TYR A 10 -6.14 -19.39 -6.69
C TYR A 10 -4.82 -20.18 -6.80
N ARG A 11 -4.74 -21.31 -6.09
CA ARG A 11 -3.61 -22.22 -6.29
C ARG A 11 -3.57 -22.67 -7.75
N TYR A 12 -2.37 -22.64 -8.34
CA TYR A 12 -2.14 -23.10 -9.70
C TYR A 12 -2.72 -24.50 -9.93
N ARG A 13 -3.49 -24.64 -10.98
CA ARG A 13 -3.97 -25.91 -11.53
C ARG A 13 -4.09 -25.75 -13.06
N PRO A 14 -3.46 -26.63 -13.88
CA PRO A 14 -3.52 -26.50 -15.35
C PRO A 14 -4.93 -26.36 -15.91
N LYS A 15 -5.89 -27.07 -15.33
CA LYS A 15 -7.31 -27.02 -15.76
C LYS A 15 -8.02 -25.68 -15.46
N ARG A 16 -7.41 -24.79 -14.71
CA ARG A 16 -7.95 -23.46 -14.40
C ARG A 16 -7.43 -22.35 -15.30
N LEU A 17 -6.41 -22.67 -16.10
CA LEU A 17 -5.88 -21.70 -17.05
C LEU A 17 -6.84 -21.57 -18.23
N ALA A 18 -7.03 -20.33 -18.69
CA ALA A 18 -7.67 -20.07 -19.96
C ALA A 18 -6.77 -20.57 -21.10
N PRO A 19 -7.33 -20.90 -22.28
CA PRO A 19 -6.54 -21.39 -23.41
C PRO A 19 -5.57 -20.34 -23.96
N ALA A 20 -5.82 -19.05 -23.72
CA ALA A 20 -4.96 -17.95 -24.13
C ALA A 20 -5.12 -16.75 -23.19
N TYR A 21 -4.07 -15.96 -23.10
CA TYR A 21 -4.01 -14.65 -22.42
C TYR A 21 -3.35 -13.65 -23.35
N ASP A 22 -3.79 -12.38 -23.28
CA ASP A 22 -3.18 -11.28 -24.01
C ASP A 22 -1.92 -10.77 -23.29
N ALA A 23 -1.88 -10.92 -21.95
CA ALA A 23 -0.72 -10.59 -21.14
C ALA A 23 -0.57 -11.55 -19.95
N ILE A 24 0.70 -11.76 -19.57
CA ILE A 24 1.08 -12.46 -18.34
C ILE A 24 1.90 -11.50 -17.49
N VAL A 25 1.43 -11.22 -16.27
CA VAL A 25 2.12 -10.40 -15.28
C VAL A 25 2.74 -11.30 -14.24
N ILE A 26 4.04 -11.18 -14.02
CA ILE A 26 4.78 -11.98 -13.05
C ILE A 26 4.98 -11.14 -11.77
N GLY A 27 4.40 -11.61 -10.67
CA GLY A 27 4.35 -10.93 -9.40
C GLY A 27 3.08 -10.10 -9.20
N SER A 28 2.51 -10.21 -8.02
CA SER A 28 1.26 -9.54 -7.62
C SER A 28 1.49 -8.43 -6.57
N GLY A 29 2.67 -7.82 -6.54
CA GLY A 29 2.89 -6.59 -5.80
C GLY A 29 2.09 -5.44 -6.42
N MET A 30 2.10 -4.25 -5.81
CA MET A 30 1.30 -3.10 -6.25
C MET A 30 1.49 -2.75 -7.73
N GLY A 31 2.74 -2.76 -8.22
CA GLY A 31 3.02 -2.50 -9.65
C GLY A 31 2.40 -3.56 -10.58
N GLY A 32 2.55 -4.84 -10.24
CA GLY A 32 1.97 -5.94 -11.02
C GLY A 32 0.43 -5.90 -11.02
N LEU A 33 -0.18 -5.71 -9.87
CA LEU A 33 -1.65 -5.63 -9.76
C LEU A 33 -2.20 -4.38 -10.48
N THR A 34 -1.55 -3.23 -10.34
CA THR A 34 -1.93 -2.00 -11.06
C THR A 34 -1.85 -2.22 -12.58
N THR A 35 -0.75 -2.79 -13.06
CA THR A 35 -0.57 -3.08 -14.49
C THR A 35 -1.66 -4.05 -14.99
N ALA A 36 -1.90 -5.13 -14.26
CA ALA A 36 -2.91 -6.10 -14.63
C ALA A 36 -4.32 -5.49 -14.68
N ALA A 37 -4.66 -4.67 -13.69
CA ALA A 37 -5.94 -3.98 -13.64
C ALA A 37 -6.12 -3.02 -14.81
N LEU A 38 -5.12 -2.18 -15.11
CA LEU A 38 -5.17 -1.24 -16.24
C LEU A 38 -5.30 -1.97 -17.59
N LEU A 39 -4.57 -3.07 -17.80
CA LEU A 39 -4.71 -3.88 -19.01
C LEU A 39 -6.11 -4.52 -19.10
N SER A 40 -6.66 -4.95 -17.98
CA SER A 40 -8.01 -5.52 -17.95
C SER A 40 -9.09 -4.48 -18.29
N GLU A 41 -8.92 -3.21 -17.86
CA GLU A 41 -9.80 -2.10 -18.26
C GLU A 41 -9.74 -1.83 -19.78
N LEU A 42 -8.62 -2.13 -20.43
CA LEU A 42 -8.49 -2.10 -21.90
C LEU A 42 -9.10 -3.32 -22.59
N GLY A 43 -9.74 -4.23 -21.85
CA GLY A 43 -10.37 -5.42 -22.37
C GLY A 43 -9.42 -6.61 -22.56
N TRP A 44 -8.17 -6.52 -22.11
CA TRP A 44 -7.19 -7.62 -22.20
C TRP A 44 -7.50 -8.72 -21.20
N ARG A 45 -7.31 -9.95 -21.61
CA ARG A 45 -7.32 -11.11 -20.72
C ARG A 45 -5.94 -11.26 -20.08
N VAL A 46 -5.84 -10.91 -18.81
CA VAL A 46 -4.57 -10.89 -18.08
C VAL A 46 -4.48 -12.06 -17.12
N CYS A 47 -3.32 -12.72 -17.09
CA CYS A 47 -2.97 -13.71 -16.07
C CYS A 47 -1.92 -13.12 -15.14
N VAL A 48 -2.18 -13.08 -13.84
CA VAL A 48 -1.18 -12.71 -12.84
C VAL A 48 -0.66 -13.98 -12.18
N LEU A 49 0.66 -14.16 -12.22
CA LEU A 49 1.37 -15.27 -11.57
C LEU A 49 2.05 -14.78 -10.31
N GLU A 50 1.74 -15.41 -9.17
CA GLU A 50 2.32 -15.09 -7.87
C GLU A 50 2.91 -16.35 -7.23
N GLN A 51 4.13 -16.25 -6.71
CA GLN A 51 4.80 -17.37 -6.02
C GLN A 51 4.41 -17.48 -4.54
N HIS A 52 4.00 -16.38 -3.93
CA HIS A 52 3.58 -16.35 -2.54
C HIS A 52 2.19 -17.01 -2.36
N TYR A 53 1.84 -17.38 -1.13
CA TYR A 53 0.56 -18.02 -0.84
C TYR A 53 -0.66 -17.11 -1.04
N THR A 54 -0.46 -15.78 -1.07
CA THR A 54 -1.48 -14.77 -1.33
C THR A 54 -0.93 -13.66 -2.20
N ALA A 55 -1.79 -12.92 -2.91
CA ALA A 55 -1.42 -11.77 -3.69
C ALA A 55 -1.23 -10.52 -2.81
N GLY A 56 -0.55 -9.50 -3.35
CA GLY A 56 -0.38 -8.19 -2.71
C GLY A 56 1.08 -7.77 -2.51
N GLY A 57 2.05 -8.70 -2.60
CA GLY A 57 3.44 -8.36 -2.26
C GLY A 57 3.53 -7.85 -0.81
N TYR A 58 4.22 -6.74 -0.57
CA TYR A 58 4.32 -6.13 0.77
C TYR A 58 3.01 -5.46 1.26
N THR A 59 1.97 -5.40 0.44
CA THR A 59 0.66 -4.86 0.85
C THR A 59 -0.32 -5.94 1.30
N HIS A 60 0.11 -7.20 1.41
CA HIS A 60 -0.75 -8.22 1.97
C HIS A 60 -0.77 -8.18 3.50
N SER A 61 -1.84 -8.68 4.07
CA SER A 61 -1.95 -8.91 5.51
C SER A 61 -1.95 -10.41 5.83
N TYR A 62 -1.70 -10.75 7.08
CA TYR A 62 -1.76 -12.10 7.59
C TYR A 62 -2.49 -12.15 8.93
N GLU A 63 -3.04 -13.32 9.26
CA GLU A 63 -3.70 -13.54 10.53
C GLU A 63 -2.84 -14.44 11.44
N ARG A 64 -2.69 -14.04 12.69
CA ARG A 64 -2.05 -14.85 13.73
C ARG A 64 -2.79 -14.73 15.06
N ASN A 65 -3.17 -15.84 15.65
CA ASN A 65 -3.87 -15.90 16.93
C ASN A 65 -5.16 -15.05 16.99
N GLY A 66 -5.88 -14.95 15.87
CA GLY A 66 -7.11 -14.15 15.77
C GLY A 66 -6.91 -12.66 15.57
N TYR A 67 -5.68 -12.21 15.38
CA TYR A 67 -5.33 -10.83 15.05
C TYR A 67 -4.85 -10.74 13.60
N GLU A 68 -5.27 -9.70 12.90
CA GLU A 68 -4.81 -9.37 11.56
C GLU A 68 -3.65 -8.37 11.64
N TRP A 69 -2.62 -8.60 10.82
CA TRP A 69 -1.39 -7.82 10.78
C TRP A 69 -1.04 -7.47 9.34
N ASP A 70 -0.61 -6.25 9.13
CA ASP A 70 -0.01 -5.84 7.86
C ASP A 70 1.46 -6.26 7.82
N VAL A 71 1.94 -6.61 6.62
CA VAL A 71 3.32 -7.07 6.44
C VAL A 71 4.29 -5.92 6.28
N GLY A 72 4.03 -5.00 5.37
CA GLY A 72 5.01 -3.97 5.05
C GLY A 72 4.44 -2.57 4.81
N VAL A 73 3.12 -2.43 4.66
CA VAL A 73 2.46 -1.13 4.45
C VAL A 73 1.39 -0.95 5.52
N HIS A 74 1.63 -0.07 6.47
CA HIS A 74 0.73 0.20 7.58
C HIS A 74 -0.12 1.45 7.34
N TYR A 75 0.43 2.43 6.62
CA TYR A 75 -0.26 3.64 6.17
C TYR A 75 0.33 4.12 4.84
N ILE A 76 -0.38 5.00 4.16
CA ILE A 76 0.02 5.54 2.85
C ILE A 76 -0.21 7.05 2.80
N GLY A 77 0.74 7.76 2.24
CA GLY A 77 0.64 9.20 1.96
C GLY A 77 0.04 9.49 0.59
N ASP A 78 -0.13 10.77 0.30
CA ASP A 78 -0.56 11.29 -1.01
C ASP A 78 -1.89 10.72 -1.52
N VAL A 79 -2.84 10.46 -0.61
CA VAL A 79 -4.19 9.98 -0.94
C VAL A 79 -5.30 11.01 -0.63
N GLY A 80 -4.94 12.27 -0.50
CA GLY A 80 -5.90 13.38 -0.43
C GLY A 80 -6.75 13.45 -1.70
N THR A 81 -7.95 14.04 -1.61
CA THR A 81 -8.99 14.01 -2.66
C THR A 81 -8.54 14.52 -4.03
N GLN A 82 -7.50 15.36 -4.09
CA GLN A 82 -7.00 15.97 -5.34
C GLN A 82 -5.69 15.36 -5.86
N THR A 83 -5.13 14.38 -5.15
CA THR A 83 -3.82 13.80 -5.51
C THR A 83 -3.93 12.82 -6.68
N ARG A 84 -2.81 12.63 -7.39
CA ARG A 84 -2.76 11.66 -8.49
C ARG A 84 -2.92 10.23 -8.01
N THR A 85 -2.29 9.91 -6.89
CA THR A 85 -2.35 8.59 -6.24
C THR A 85 -3.78 8.25 -5.88
N ARG A 86 -4.54 9.19 -5.26
CA ARG A 86 -5.95 9.00 -4.96
C ARG A 86 -6.78 8.72 -6.21
N ARG A 87 -6.61 9.50 -7.27
CA ARG A 87 -7.36 9.31 -8.53
C ARG A 87 -7.10 7.94 -9.16
N MET A 88 -5.85 7.46 -9.10
CA MET A 88 -5.50 6.13 -9.59
C MET A 88 -6.22 5.03 -8.79
N PHE A 89 -6.21 5.11 -7.47
CA PHE A 89 -6.91 4.14 -6.63
C PHE A 89 -8.43 4.20 -6.82
N ASP A 90 -9.01 5.39 -6.93
CA ASP A 90 -10.43 5.54 -7.19
C ASP A 90 -10.82 4.95 -8.56
N PHE A 91 -10.01 5.16 -9.59
CA PHE A 91 -10.21 4.54 -10.90
C PHE A 91 -10.15 3.00 -10.82
N LEU A 92 -9.08 2.44 -10.25
CA LEU A 92 -8.87 0.99 -10.17
C LEU A 92 -9.89 0.27 -9.28
N SER A 93 -10.40 0.95 -8.25
CA SER A 93 -11.39 0.39 -7.33
C SER A 93 -12.84 0.68 -7.72
N GLY A 94 -13.06 1.46 -8.79
CA GLY A 94 -14.38 2.01 -9.12
C GLY A 94 -14.93 2.89 -7.99
N GLY A 95 -14.06 3.61 -7.28
CA GLY A 95 -14.40 4.48 -6.16
C GLY A 95 -14.81 3.76 -4.87
N LYS A 96 -14.59 2.46 -4.78
CA LYS A 96 -15.00 1.63 -3.63
C LYS A 96 -14.00 1.60 -2.49
N LEU A 97 -12.77 2.11 -2.70
CA LEU A 97 -11.76 2.15 -1.68
C LEU A 97 -11.99 3.35 -0.77
N GLU A 98 -12.25 3.09 0.49
CA GLU A 98 -12.43 4.10 1.52
C GLU A 98 -11.10 4.38 2.23
N TRP A 99 -10.89 5.65 2.60
CA TRP A 99 -9.67 6.10 3.24
C TRP A 99 -9.99 6.68 4.61
N ALA A 100 -9.37 6.12 5.64
CA ALA A 100 -9.44 6.65 7.00
C ALA A 100 -8.25 7.60 7.23
N PRO A 101 -8.47 8.86 7.64
CA PRO A 101 -7.38 9.75 8.01
C PRO A 101 -6.71 9.26 9.30
N MET A 102 -5.41 9.40 9.37
CA MET A 102 -4.65 9.24 10.61
C MET A 102 -4.72 10.53 11.45
N ALA A 103 -4.28 10.44 12.71
CA ALA A 103 -4.07 11.62 13.53
C ALA A 103 -2.98 12.52 12.94
N ASP A 104 -2.97 13.80 13.34
CA ASP A 104 -1.95 14.75 12.88
C ASP A 104 -0.54 14.30 13.27
N GLU A 105 -0.35 13.75 14.47
CA GLU A 105 0.85 12.99 14.83
C GLU A 105 0.67 11.54 14.31
N PHE A 106 1.25 11.24 13.15
CA PHE A 106 1.02 9.96 12.49
C PHE A 106 2.07 8.90 12.82
N ASP A 107 3.22 9.30 13.37
CA ASP A 107 4.26 8.36 13.77
C ASP A 107 5.04 8.86 14.98
N ARG A 108 5.59 7.91 15.76
CA ARG A 108 6.35 8.18 16.98
C ARG A 108 7.51 7.19 17.11
N PHE A 109 8.72 7.73 17.19
CA PHE A 109 9.95 6.97 17.26
C PHE A 109 10.56 7.06 18.66
N TYR A 110 10.78 5.92 19.29
CA TYR A 110 11.43 5.80 20.59
C TYR A 110 12.86 5.35 20.39
N ILE A 111 13.84 6.21 20.68
CA ILE A 111 15.27 5.93 20.52
C ILE A 111 15.97 6.23 21.84
N GLY A 112 16.31 5.18 22.59
CA GLY A 112 16.78 5.32 23.98
C GLY A 112 15.74 6.03 24.84
N ASP A 113 16.13 7.11 25.51
CA ASP A 113 15.26 7.92 26.37
C ASP A 113 14.58 9.08 25.62
N ARG A 114 14.80 9.19 24.30
CA ARG A 114 14.22 10.27 23.47
C ARG A 114 13.05 9.76 22.67
N VAL A 115 12.06 10.64 22.50
CA VAL A 115 10.89 10.41 21.66
C VAL A 115 10.88 11.44 20.55
N PHE A 116 10.80 10.97 19.31
CA PHE A 116 10.66 11.80 18.12
C PHE A 116 9.30 11.56 17.50
N THR A 117 8.64 12.62 17.04
CA THR A 117 7.32 12.53 16.42
C THR A 117 7.36 12.98 14.97
N ALA A 118 6.44 12.46 14.16
CA ALA A 118 6.22 12.91 12.80
C ALA A 118 4.80 13.46 12.67
N MET A 119 4.69 14.68 12.12
CA MET A 119 3.45 15.41 11.98
C MET A 119 2.95 15.44 10.55
N ALA A 120 1.64 15.31 10.36
CA ALA A 120 1.02 15.40 9.05
C ALA A 120 1.01 16.85 8.51
N GLY A 121 1.21 16.98 7.20
CA GLY A 121 1.27 18.28 6.53
C GLY A 121 2.69 18.85 6.43
N LYS A 122 3.03 19.35 5.24
CA LYS A 122 4.40 19.78 4.90
C LYS A 122 4.98 20.80 5.92
N GLN A 123 4.21 21.83 6.26
CA GLN A 123 4.69 22.86 7.18
C GLN A 123 4.80 22.30 8.61
N ALA A 124 3.79 21.59 9.10
CA ALA A 124 3.82 20.98 10.43
C ALA A 124 4.96 19.96 10.59
N PHE A 125 5.22 19.17 9.55
CA PHE A 125 6.34 18.23 9.51
C PHE A 125 7.69 18.95 9.60
N ARG A 126 7.89 20.01 8.78
CA ARG A 126 9.09 20.86 8.82
C ARG A 126 9.30 21.47 10.22
N ASP A 127 8.29 22.15 10.73
CA ASP A 127 8.41 22.88 11.98
C ASP A 127 8.66 21.92 13.16
N ASN A 128 8.06 20.76 13.13
CA ASN A 128 8.31 19.70 14.10
C ASN A 128 9.76 19.20 14.04
N LEU A 129 10.30 18.95 12.83
CA LEU A 129 11.70 18.53 12.66
C LEU A 129 12.68 19.62 13.13
N VAL A 130 12.45 20.89 12.78
CA VAL A 130 13.30 22.00 13.26
C VAL A 130 13.24 22.14 14.77
N CYS A 131 12.08 21.96 15.38
CA CYS A 131 11.95 21.96 16.84
C CYS A 131 12.78 20.84 17.51
N GLN A 132 12.83 19.67 16.89
CA GLN A 132 13.58 18.53 17.40
C GLN A 132 15.09 18.61 17.08
N PHE A 133 15.45 19.25 15.98
CA PHE A 133 16.81 19.36 15.46
C PHE A 133 17.10 20.79 14.98
N PRO A 134 17.21 21.78 15.88
CA PRO A 134 17.31 23.18 15.50
C PRO A 134 18.61 23.54 14.73
N GLU A 135 19.68 22.78 14.94
CA GLU A 135 20.95 22.97 14.22
C GLU A 135 20.92 22.43 12.79
N GLU A 136 19.87 21.66 12.43
CA GLU A 136 19.74 21.01 11.11
C GLU A 136 18.70 21.71 10.21
N GLU A 137 18.25 22.92 10.55
CA GLU A 137 17.18 23.61 9.81
C GLU A 137 17.46 23.70 8.33
N HIS A 138 18.71 24.03 7.95
CA HIS A 138 19.09 24.11 6.53
C HIS A 138 18.94 22.76 5.80
N ALA A 139 19.34 21.67 6.43
CA ALA A 139 19.19 20.33 5.85
C ALA A 139 17.72 19.92 5.72
N ILE A 140 16.90 20.30 6.70
CA ILE A 140 15.45 20.06 6.71
C ILE A 140 14.77 20.85 5.58
N ASP A 141 15.20 22.07 5.30
CA ASP A 141 14.63 22.91 4.25
C ASP A 141 14.95 22.42 2.83
N VAL A 142 16.05 21.70 2.67
CA VAL A 142 16.49 21.12 1.38
C VAL A 142 15.84 19.78 1.10
N TYR A 143 15.40 19.04 2.15
CA TYR A 143 14.71 17.77 2.06
C TYR A 143 13.28 17.93 1.54
#